data_15eb570d345ddb7d9faef7bdad853566
#
_entry.id   15eb570d345ddb7d9faef7bdad853566
#
_cell.length_a   1.000
_cell.length_b   1.000
_cell.length_c   1.000
_cell.angle_alpha   90.00
_cell.angle_beta   90.00
_cell.angle_gamma   90.00
#
_symmetry.space_group_name_H-M   'P 1'
#
loop_
_entity.id
_entity.type
_entity.pdbx_description
1 polymer ?
#
loop_
_entity_poly.entity_id
_entity_poly.type
_entity_poly.pdbx_seq_one_letter_code
_entity_poly.pdbx_strand_id
1 'polypeptide(L)'
;KRVPVAAVGVDSQAASEFSARSKLFTVDLDQLLAQPQLAEEIFGPDTLLVHRDSTVDYVRAAKSLDGHLTATLLGDEGDLAANRELIQVLEQKAGRLIFNAFPTGVEVTHAMVHGGPYPSTSDPRFTSVGSLAIYRFARPVCFQGFPQALLPQELQDANPLGITRLRDGK
;
A
#
# COMPACT_ATOMS: atom_id res chain seq x y z
N LYS A 1 -12.65 -29.24 -6.52
CA LYS A 1 -13.32 -29.36 -5.19
C LYS A 1 -13.57 -27.95 -4.70
N ARG A 2 -14.84 -27.56 -4.52
CA ARG A 2 -15.19 -26.27 -3.88
C ARG A 2 -14.78 -26.36 -2.42
N VAL A 3 -13.98 -25.38 -1.96
CA VAL A 3 -13.69 -25.22 -0.54
C VAL A 3 -15.00 -24.81 0.15
N PRO A 4 -15.40 -25.42 1.24
CA PRO A 4 -16.53 -24.93 2.01
C PRO A 4 -16.12 -23.63 2.67
N VAL A 5 -16.47 -22.51 2.07
CA VAL A 5 -16.35 -21.17 2.66
C VAL A 5 -17.65 -20.94 3.39
N ALA A 6 -17.60 -20.81 4.72
CA ALA A 6 -18.76 -20.39 5.48
C ALA A 6 -18.98 -18.90 5.22
N ALA A 7 -20.01 -18.55 4.43
CA ALA A 7 -20.43 -17.19 4.26
C ALA A 7 -21.31 -16.79 5.46
N VAL A 8 -20.83 -15.88 6.29
CA VAL A 8 -21.68 -15.22 7.29
C VAL A 8 -22.16 -13.92 6.65
N GLY A 9 -23.32 -13.98 5.98
CA GLY A 9 -23.93 -12.80 5.37
C GLY A 9 -24.58 -11.91 6.43
N VAL A 10 -24.24 -10.64 6.48
CA VAL A 10 -25.20 -9.62 6.93
C VAL A 10 -26.16 -9.44 5.76
N ASP A 11 -27.41 -9.82 5.95
CA ASP A 11 -28.44 -9.79 4.91
C ASP A 11 -28.88 -8.33 4.62
N SER A 12 -28.06 -7.60 3.88
CA SER A 12 -28.46 -6.34 3.28
C SER A 12 -29.09 -6.65 1.94
N GLN A 13 -30.39 -6.48 1.81
CA GLN A 13 -31.04 -6.60 0.50
C GLN A 13 -30.43 -5.58 -0.47
N ALA A 14 -30.01 -6.06 -1.63
CA ALA A 14 -29.57 -5.17 -2.70
C ALA A 14 -30.73 -4.22 -3.06
N ALA A 15 -30.56 -2.93 -2.78
CA ALA A 15 -31.62 -1.94 -2.91
C ALA A 15 -31.83 -1.46 -4.36
N SER A 16 -30.89 -1.75 -5.27
CA SER A 16 -30.96 -1.35 -6.68
C SER A 16 -30.03 -2.20 -7.55
N GLU A 17 -30.14 -2.03 -8.88
CA GLU A 17 -29.27 -2.65 -9.87
C GLU A 17 -27.76 -2.31 -9.69
N PHE A 18 -27.46 -1.16 -9.05
CA PHE A 18 -26.11 -0.69 -8.78
C PHE A 18 -25.64 -0.94 -7.34
N SER A 19 -26.34 -1.78 -6.58
CA SER A 19 -25.94 -2.12 -5.20
C SER A 19 -25.35 -3.54 -5.12
N ALA A 20 -24.26 -3.67 -4.35
CA ALA A 20 -23.66 -4.96 -4.03
C ALA A 20 -24.00 -5.37 -2.59
N ARG A 21 -24.10 -6.67 -2.35
CA ARG A 21 -24.27 -7.23 -1.00
C ARG A 21 -22.91 -7.46 -0.38
N SER A 22 -22.74 -7.02 0.86
CA SER A 22 -21.54 -7.34 1.63
C SER A 22 -21.48 -8.83 1.96
N LYS A 23 -20.28 -9.43 1.84
CA LYS A 23 -20.04 -10.83 2.18
C LYS A 23 -18.83 -10.95 3.08
N LEU A 24 -18.93 -11.78 4.09
CA LEU A 24 -17.83 -12.21 4.92
C LEU A 24 -17.59 -13.71 4.69
N PHE A 25 -16.40 -14.03 4.22
CA PHE A 25 -15.95 -15.40 4.05
C PHE A 25 -15.00 -15.78 5.18
N THR A 26 -15.00 -17.05 5.58
CA THR A 26 -14.07 -17.55 6.59
C THR A 26 -13.30 -18.75 6.06
N VAL A 27 -12.00 -18.80 6.30
CA VAL A 27 -11.13 -19.92 5.97
C VAL A 27 -10.10 -20.14 7.07
N ASP A 28 -9.61 -21.37 7.15
CA ASP A 28 -8.42 -21.67 7.95
C ASP A 28 -7.15 -21.26 7.19
N LEU A 29 -6.06 -20.92 7.91
CA LEU A 29 -4.79 -20.54 7.31
C LEU A 29 -4.22 -21.61 6.39
N ASP A 30 -4.33 -22.89 6.75
CA ASP A 30 -3.80 -23.97 5.91
C ASP A 30 -4.57 -24.09 4.59
N GLN A 31 -5.87 -23.73 4.58
CA GLN A 31 -6.65 -23.64 3.34
C GLN A 31 -6.19 -22.47 2.47
N LEU A 32 -5.93 -21.28 3.07
CA LEU A 32 -5.40 -20.14 2.35
C LEU A 32 -4.05 -20.47 1.70
N LEU A 33 -3.14 -21.08 2.46
CA LEU A 33 -1.80 -21.44 1.97
C LEU A 33 -1.83 -22.53 0.90
N ALA A 34 -2.79 -23.44 0.95
CA ALA A 34 -2.99 -24.46 -0.08
C ALA A 34 -3.65 -23.93 -1.36
N GLN A 35 -4.30 -22.76 -1.28
CA GLN A 35 -5.05 -22.16 -2.37
C GLN A 35 -4.79 -20.65 -2.43
N PRO A 36 -3.62 -20.22 -2.94
CA PRO A 36 -3.23 -18.79 -2.98
C PRO A 36 -4.24 -17.88 -3.67
N GLN A 37 -5.02 -18.39 -4.61
CA GLN A 37 -6.10 -17.65 -5.28
C GLN A 37 -7.19 -17.13 -4.32
N LEU A 38 -7.27 -17.63 -3.09
CA LEU A 38 -8.17 -17.09 -2.06
C LEU A 38 -7.71 -15.72 -1.53
N ALA A 39 -6.44 -15.36 -1.76
CA ALA A 39 -5.90 -14.05 -1.42
C ALA A 39 -6.06 -13.02 -2.56
N GLU A 40 -6.56 -13.42 -3.73
CA GLU A 40 -6.80 -12.48 -4.84
C GLU A 40 -7.89 -11.49 -4.48
N GLU A 41 -7.66 -10.22 -4.80
CA GLU A 41 -8.62 -9.14 -4.54
C GLU A 41 -9.92 -9.35 -5.33
N ILE A 42 -11.06 -9.26 -4.63
CA ILE A 42 -12.38 -9.18 -5.23
C ILE A 42 -12.88 -7.74 -5.06
N PHE A 43 -13.09 -7.04 -6.18
CA PHE A 43 -13.63 -5.68 -6.14
C PHE A 43 -15.08 -5.69 -5.69
N GLY A 44 -15.32 -5.34 -4.42
CA GLY A 44 -16.64 -5.33 -3.82
C GLY A 44 -16.56 -5.20 -2.30
N PRO A 45 -17.70 -5.16 -1.60
CA PRO A 45 -17.76 -5.11 -0.16
C PRO A 45 -17.58 -6.52 0.46
N ASP A 46 -16.57 -7.24 0.01
CA ASP A 46 -16.29 -8.61 0.43
C ASP A 46 -15.05 -8.65 1.33
N THR A 47 -15.05 -9.54 2.32
CA THR A 47 -13.94 -9.72 3.25
C THR A 47 -13.68 -11.21 3.49
N LEU A 48 -12.42 -11.59 3.51
CA LEU A 48 -11.97 -12.92 3.91
C LEU A 48 -11.39 -12.86 5.32
N LEU A 49 -11.97 -13.61 6.25
CA LEU A 49 -11.46 -13.80 7.59
C LEU A 49 -10.68 -15.11 7.66
N VAL A 50 -9.39 -15.01 7.97
CA VAL A 50 -8.50 -16.17 8.13
C VAL A 50 -8.30 -16.43 9.62
N HIS A 51 -8.70 -17.59 10.09
CA HIS A 51 -8.59 -17.97 11.50
C HIS A 51 -7.29 -18.73 11.78
N ARG A 52 -6.60 -18.33 12.84
CA ARG A 52 -5.53 -19.11 13.46
C ARG A 52 -5.26 -18.64 14.90
N ASP A 53 -4.82 -19.55 15.75
CA ASP A 53 -4.63 -19.30 17.18
C ASP A 53 -3.16 -19.07 17.57
N SER A 54 -2.22 -19.03 16.61
CA SER A 54 -0.79 -18.90 16.87
C SER A 54 -0.16 -17.71 16.17
N THR A 55 0.64 -16.93 16.90
CA THR A 55 1.38 -15.78 16.36
C THR A 55 2.43 -16.17 15.31
N VAL A 56 3.01 -17.39 15.41
CA VAL A 56 3.94 -17.93 14.41
C VAL A 56 3.23 -18.11 13.06
N ASP A 57 1.95 -18.44 13.10
CA ASP A 57 1.14 -18.59 11.89
C ASP A 57 0.84 -17.24 11.21
N TYR A 58 0.78 -16.12 11.95
CA TYR A 58 0.64 -14.78 11.36
C TYR A 58 1.87 -14.39 10.54
N VAL A 59 3.07 -14.71 11.00
CA VAL A 59 4.31 -14.50 10.24
C VAL A 59 4.30 -15.35 8.96
N ARG A 60 3.88 -16.59 9.05
CA ARG A 60 3.75 -17.50 7.90
C ARG A 60 2.72 -17.00 6.90
N ALA A 61 1.57 -16.53 7.38
CA ALA A 61 0.55 -15.90 6.55
C ALA A 61 1.08 -14.65 5.85
N ALA A 62 1.69 -13.73 6.58
CA ALA A 62 2.26 -12.50 6.04
C ALA A 62 3.33 -12.77 4.97
N LYS A 63 4.19 -13.78 5.17
CA LYS A 63 5.19 -14.19 4.17
C LYS A 63 4.57 -14.69 2.86
N SER A 64 3.37 -15.29 2.90
CA SER A 64 2.68 -15.82 1.72
C SER A 64 1.92 -14.75 0.93
N LEU A 65 1.64 -13.58 1.52
CA LEU A 65 0.95 -12.49 0.84
C LEU A 65 1.84 -11.84 -0.23
N ASP A 66 1.21 -11.36 -1.27
CA ASP A 66 1.82 -10.46 -2.26
C ASP A 66 1.97 -9.03 -1.70
N GLY A 67 2.31 -8.07 -2.55
CA GLY A 67 2.38 -6.67 -2.16
C GLY A 67 1.00 -6.03 -2.00
N HIS A 68 0.82 -5.25 -0.93
CA HIS A 68 -0.41 -4.54 -0.60
C HIS A 68 -0.17 -3.04 -0.43
N LEU A 69 -1.22 -2.24 -0.56
CA LEU A 69 -1.15 -0.80 -0.27
C LEU A 69 -1.02 -0.55 1.23
N THR A 70 -1.73 -1.32 2.05
CA THR A 70 -1.78 -1.14 3.50
C THR A 70 -1.80 -2.47 4.24
N ALA A 71 -1.24 -2.47 5.44
CA ALA A 71 -1.46 -3.50 6.44
C ALA A 71 -1.79 -2.84 7.78
N THR A 72 -2.84 -3.33 8.44
CA THR A 72 -3.26 -2.82 9.76
C THR A 72 -3.03 -3.88 10.82
N LEU A 73 -2.42 -3.46 11.94
CA LEU A 73 -2.27 -4.24 13.14
C LEU A 73 -3.24 -3.68 14.19
N LEU A 74 -4.03 -4.55 14.79
CA LEU A 74 -4.91 -4.22 15.90
C LEU A 74 -4.43 -4.97 17.14
N GLY A 75 -4.19 -4.25 18.23
CA GLY A 75 -3.66 -4.82 19.46
C GLY A 75 -3.18 -3.75 20.43
N ASP A 76 -2.34 -4.10 21.38
CA ASP A 76 -1.67 -3.17 22.27
C ASP A 76 -0.16 -3.07 21.98
N GLU A 77 0.55 -2.22 22.72
CA GLU A 77 2.01 -2.04 22.56
C GLU A 77 2.80 -3.31 22.93
N GLY A 78 2.27 -4.12 23.85
CA GLY A 78 2.84 -5.41 24.22
C GLY A 78 2.74 -6.41 23.07
N ASP A 79 1.62 -6.43 22.36
CA ASP A 79 1.43 -7.24 21.16
C ASP A 79 2.43 -6.87 20.07
N LEU A 80 2.66 -5.57 19.83
CA LEU A 80 3.66 -5.12 18.86
C LEU A 80 5.08 -5.55 19.28
N ALA A 81 5.42 -5.39 20.55
CA ALA A 81 6.73 -5.76 21.08
C ALA A 81 7.00 -7.28 20.97
N ALA A 82 5.95 -8.09 21.17
CA ALA A 82 6.02 -9.55 21.07
C ALA A 82 6.08 -10.04 19.60
N ASN A 83 5.59 -9.25 18.64
CA ASN A 83 5.44 -9.66 17.24
C ASN A 83 6.35 -8.87 16.28
N ARG A 84 7.58 -8.54 16.67
CA ARG A 84 8.52 -7.76 15.86
C ARG A 84 8.83 -8.40 14.51
N GLU A 85 8.95 -9.73 14.44
CA GLU A 85 9.15 -10.42 13.16
C GLU A 85 7.99 -10.20 12.19
N LEU A 86 6.75 -10.23 12.69
CA LEU A 86 5.57 -9.94 11.88
C LEU A 86 5.63 -8.53 11.28
N ILE A 87 5.99 -7.52 12.09
CA ILE A 87 6.13 -6.14 11.63
C ILE A 87 7.18 -6.05 10.52
N GLN A 88 8.37 -6.65 10.71
CA GLN A 88 9.44 -6.67 9.71
C GLN A 88 9.02 -7.33 8.40
N VAL A 89 8.21 -8.38 8.45
CA VAL A 89 7.66 -9.00 7.24
C VAL A 89 6.65 -8.08 6.56
N LEU A 90 5.76 -7.45 7.33
CA LEU A 90 4.75 -6.54 6.78
C LEU A 90 5.36 -5.27 6.17
N GLU A 91 6.48 -4.76 6.69
CA GLU A 91 7.25 -3.66 6.07
C GLU A 91 7.67 -3.97 4.63
N GLN A 92 7.89 -5.25 4.31
CA GLN A 92 8.23 -5.68 2.95
C GLN A 92 7.01 -5.98 2.09
N LYS A 93 5.83 -6.05 2.69
CA LYS A 93 4.59 -6.44 2.02
C LYS A 93 3.62 -5.29 1.81
N ALA A 94 3.76 -4.19 2.54
CA ALA A 94 2.83 -3.07 2.45
C ALA A 94 3.54 -1.73 2.36
N GLY A 95 2.96 -0.79 1.62
CA GLY A 95 3.47 0.57 1.52
C GLY A 95 3.17 1.42 2.74
N ARG A 96 2.16 1.05 3.54
CA ARG A 96 1.77 1.76 4.77
C ARG A 96 1.34 0.78 5.85
N LEU A 97 2.01 0.82 6.98
CA LEU A 97 1.62 0.10 8.18
C LEU A 97 0.79 1.01 9.09
N ILE A 98 -0.30 0.49 9.60
CA ILE A 98 -1.27 1.23 10.40
C ILE A 98 -1.46 0.47 11.72
N PHE A 99 -1.54 1.21 12.82
CA PHE A 99 -1.81 0.64 14.13
C PHE A 99 -3.12 1.18 14.69
N ASN A 100 -4.01 0.27 15.11
CA ASN A 100 -5.30 0.57 15.73
C ASN A 100 -6.17 1.58 14.97
N ALA A 101 -6.09 1.59 13.63
CA ALA A 101 -6.91 2.45 12.77
C ALA A 101 -7.26 1.74 11.45
N PHE A 102 -8.28 2.24 10.78
CA PHE A 102 -8.64 1.78 9.44
C PHE A 102 -7.90 2.59 8.36
N PRO A 103 -7.56 1.97 7.20
CA PRO A 103 -6.78 2.61 6.15
C PRO A 103 -7.58 3.61 5.28
N THR A 104 -8.69 4.13 5.77
CA THR A 104 -9.65 4.94 5.01
C THR A 104 -9.23 6.39 4.78
N GLY A 105 -8.26 6.89 5.55
CA GLY A 105 -7.77 8.26 5.46
C GLY A 105 -6.38 8.34 4.84
N VAL A 106 -6.18 9.36 3.98
CA VAL A 106 -4.87 9.77 3.49
C VAL A 106 -4.74 11.28 3.63
N GLU A 107 -3.55 11.76 4.00
CA GLU A 107 -3.24 13.18 4.15
C GLU A 107 -2.22 13.62 3.11
N VAL A 108 -2.28 14.89 2.71
CA VAL A 108 -1.29 15.47 1.80
C VAL A 108 -0.09 15.94 2.61
N THR A 109 0.80 15.01 2.93
CA THR A 109 2.04 15.24 3.68
C THR A 109 3.24 14.63 2.96
N HIS A 110 4.47 15.01 3.38
CA HIS A 110 5.70 14.39 2.85
C HIS A 110 5.87 12.94 3.28
N ALA A 111 5.31 12.56 4.42
CA ALA A 111 5.40 11.20 4.95
C ALA A 111 4.36 10.24 4.36
N MET A 112 3.38 10.75 3.61
CA MET A 112 2.32 9.89 3.08
C MET A 112 2.84 9.00 1.96
N VAL A 113 2.60 7.72 2.11
CA VAL A 113 2.81 6.71 1.07
C VAL A 113 1.48 6.03 0.76
N HIS A 114 0.91 6.33 -0.41
CA HIS A 114 -0.19 5.58 -1.00
C HIS A 114 0.33 4.86 -2.23
N GLY A 115 1.02 3.80 -1.98
CA GLY A 115 1.73 2.92 -2.90
C GLY A 115 2.08 1.63 -2.18
N GLY A 116 2.96 0.82 -2.74
CA GLY A 116 3.41 -0.43 -2.11
C GLY A 116 4.16 -1.32 -3.08
N PRO A 117 4.65 -2.48 -2.62
CA PRO A 117 5.33 -3.44 -3.46
C PRO A 117 4.39 -4.02 -4.52
N TYR A 118 4.96 -4.50 -5.63
CA TYR A 118 4.19 -5.22 -6.63
C TYR A 118 3.44 -6.43 -6.00
N PRO A 119 2.18 -6.70 -6.37
CA PRO A 119 1.39 -6.10 -7.45
C PRO A 119 0.55 -4.88 -7.04
N SER A 120 0.64 -4.39 -5.81
CA SER A 120 -0.18 -3.24 -5.36
C SER A 120 0.08 -1.96 -6.15
N THR A 121 1.31 -1.78 -6.66
CA THR A 121 1.66 -0.76 -7.64
C THR A 121 2.63 -1.31 -8.68
N SER A 122 2.68 -0.68 -9.85
CA SER A 122 3.64 -1.00 -10.92
C SER A 122 5.03 -0.46 -10.63
N ASP A 123 5.16 0.58 -9.81
CA ASP A 123 6.44 1.16 -9.38
C ASP A 123 6.38 1.57 -7.89
N PRO A 124 7.03 0.82 -7.00
CA PRO A 124 6.99 1.06 -5.56
C PRO A 124 7.75 2.31 -5.11
N ARG A 125 8.49 2.97 -5.98
CA ARG A 125 9.24 4.21 -5.68
C ARG A 125 8.36 5.43 -5.58
N PHE A 126 7.11 5.35 -6.07
CA PHE A 126 6.21 6.48 -6.15
C PHE A 126 4.99 6.29 -5.25
N THR A 127 4.50 7.39 -4.73
CA THR A 127 3.20 7.46 -4.06
C THR A 127 2.15 8.11 -4.97
N SER A 128 0.89 7.73 -4.85
CA SER A 128 -0.21 8.37 -5.59
C SER A 128 -0.86 9.53 -4.85
N VAL A 129 -0.58 9.69 -3.56
CA VAL A 129 -1.09 10.76 -2.70
C VAL A 129 0.06 11.30 -1.85
N GLY A 130 -0.06 12.54 -1.40
CA GLY A 130 0.95 13.24 -0.63
C GLY A 130 1.78 14.19 -1.48
N SER A 131 2.65 14.98 -0.84
CA SER A 131 3.44 16.01 -1.52
C SER A 131 4.39 15.45 -2.57
N LEU A 132 4.84 14.21 -2.39
CA LEU A 132 5.78 13.55 -3.30
C LEU A 132 5.09 12.89 -4.51
N ALA A 133 3.77 12.92 -4.59
CA ALA A 133 3.01 12.35 -5.70
C ALA A 133 3.36 13.00 -7.06
N ILE A 134 3.84 14.24 -7.05
CA ILE A 134 4.28 14.95 -8.25
C ILE A 134 5.36 14.19 -9.04
N TYR A 135 6.21 13.42 -8.37
CA TYR A 135 7.28 12.66 -9.02
C TYR A 135 6.78 11.56 -9.96
N ARG A 136 5.53 11.14 -9.86
CA ARG A 136 4.90 10.23 -10.82
C ARG A 136 4.69 10.87 -12.19
N PHE A 137 4.58 12.18 -12.24
CA PHE A 137 4.25 12.98 -13.43
C PHE A 137 5.45 13.79 -13.94
N ALA A 138 6.59 13.71 -13.25
CA ALA A 138 7.80 14.42 -13.58
C ALA A 138 8.92 13.43 -13.95
N ARG A 139 9.79 13.85 -14.86
CA ARG A 139 11.03 13.14 -15.16
C ARG A 139 12.19 14.15 -15.19
N PRO A 140 13.39 13.74 -14.79
CA PRO A 140 14.57 14.59 -14.95
C PRO A 140 14.92 14.78 -16.42
N VAL A 141 15.44 15.96 -16.74
CA VAL A 141 16.06 16.27 -18.04
C VAL A 141 17.43 16.86 -17.77
N CYS A 142 18.45 16.32 -18.39
CA CYS A 142 19.82 16.83 -18.31
C CYS A 142 20.12 17.70 -19.53
N PHE A 143 20.69 18.88 -19.29
CA PHE A 143 21.25 19.75 -20.34
C PHE A 143 22.78 19.69 -20.24
N GLN A 144 23.43 19.19 -21.28
CA GLN A 144 24.89 19.07 -21.33
C GLN A 144 25.45 19.91 -22.48
N GLY A 145 26.38 20.82 -22.18
CA GLY A 145 27.02 21.68 -23.19
C GLY A 145 26.11 22.71 -23.83
N PHE A 146 24.94 23.02 -23.22
CA PHE A 146 24.02 24.01 -23.73
C PHE A 146 24.51 25.43 -23.46
N PRO A 147 24.38 26.33 -24.46
CA PRO A 147 24.65 27.76 -24.24
C PRO A 147 23.72 28.34 -23.19
N GLN A 148 24.25 29.17 -22.30
CA GLN A 148 23.47 29.77 -21.19
C GLN A 148 22.21 30.51 -21.65
N ALA A 149 22.28 31.22 -22.78
CA ALA A 149 21.12 31.95 -23.32
C ALA A 149 19.97 31.08 -23.84
N LEU A 150 20.24 29.78 -24.06
CA LEU A 150 19.26 28.80 -24.54
C LEU A 150 18.76 27.85 -23.44
N LEU A 151 19.33 27.96 -22.25
CA LEU A 151 18.81 27.22 -21.10
C LEU A 151 17.49 27.83 -20.59
N PRO A 152 16.58 26.98 -20.03
CA PRO A 152 15.48 27.48 -19.22
C PRO A 152 15.95 28.45 -18.14
N GLN A 153 15.18 29.46 -17.82
CA GLN A 153 15.56 30.49 -16.84
C GLN A 153 15.95 29.91 -15.48
N GLU A 154 15.31 28.81 -15.10
CA GLU A 154 15.59 28.06 -13.87
C GLU A 154 17.00 27.51 -13.82
N LEU A 155 17.64 27.26 -14.96
CA LEU A 155 18.97 26.64 -15.09
C LEU A 155 20.06 27.63 -15.46
N GLN A 156 19.74 28.87 -15.81
CA GLN A 156 20.74 29.88 -16.15
C GLN A 156 21.57 30.29 -14.93
N ASP A 157 22.86 30.42 -15.07
CA ASP A 157 23.78 30.77 -13.98
C ASP A 157 23.43 32.10 -13.30
N ALA A 158 22.90 33.04 -14.03
CA ALA A 158 22.45 34.34 -13.53
C ALA A 158 21.26 34.24 -12.55
N ASN A 159 20.57 33.12 -12.50
CA ASN A 159 19.38 32.90 -11.66
C ASN A 159 18.35 34.03 -11.76
N PRO A 160 17.82 34.35 -12.94
CA PRO A 160 16.93 35.49 -13.14
C PRO A 160 15.64 35.41 -12.33
N LEU A 161 15.24 34.19 -11.92
CA LEU A 161 14.04 33.96 -11.11
C LEU A 161 14.31 34.05 -9.60
N GLY A 162 15.56 34.16 -9.14
CA GLY A 162 15.91 34.22 -7.72
C GLY A 162 15.52 32.97 -6.92
N ILE A 163 15.42 31.80 -7.57
CA ILE A 163 14.96 30.57 -6.91
C ILE A 163 16.12 29.86 -6.19
N THR A 164 15.77 29.13 -5.13
CA THR A 164 16.72 28.23 -4.45
C THR A 164 16.99 27.01 -5.34
N ARG A 165 18.27 26.68 -5.54
CA ARG A 165 18.70 25.54 -6.34
C ARG A 165 20.03 25.00 -5.83
N LEU A 166 20.29 23.74 -6.08
CA LEU A 166 21.60 23.13 -5.85
C LEU A 166 22.58 23.55 -6.97
N ARG A 167 23.76 24.03 -6.58
CA ARG A 167 24.85 24.27 -7.49
C ARG A 167 26.07 23.51 -7.02
N ASP A 168 26.67 22.70 -7.90
CA ASP A 168 27.84 21.85 -7.59
C ASP A 168 27.59 20.93 -6.36
N GLY A 169 26.34 20.49 -6.17
CA GLY A 169 25.96 19.61 -5.04
C GLY A 169 25.83 20.34 -3.69
N LYS A 170 25.79 21.67 -3.68
CA LYS A 170 25.66 22.52 -2.47
C LYS A 170 24.46 23.44 -2.55
#